data_fbaaa75b1149c61d3a87a49c1b415e62
#
_entry.id   fbaaa75b1149c61d3a87a49c1b415e62
#
_cell.length_a   1.000
_cell.length_b   1.000
_cell.length_c   1.000
_cell.angle_alpha   90.00
_cell.angle_beta   90.00
_cell.angle_gamma   90.00
#
_symmetry.space_group_name_H-M   'P 1'
#
loop_
_entity.id
_entity.type
_entity.pdbx_description
1 polymer ?
#
loop_
_entity_poly.entity_id
_entity_poly.type
_entity_poly.pdbx_seq_one_letter_code
_entity_poly.pdbx_strand_id
1 'polypeptide(L)'
;MRNLVQDLRYALRMLLKSPGLTLVAVLTLALGIGANTAIFSMVNSLLLRPLPVRDAERITELAFQQKQGPLQAEFSVPEFQDIQNGAGAAFEDVSAYEIQTGGLTVNQKTEPITVDCVSGNFFGAMGVQPELGRFITPGEGDPAVMVPVMVLGYSYWKARFGGDPNVIGRSVLYNGRPVTVIGVVRKDFHGPFSLLDTQGYVPLLSLIHI
;
A
#
# COMPACT_ATOMS: atom_id res chain seq x y z
N MET A 1 -17.08 -33.41 36.77
CA MET A 1 -15.72 -32.83 36.55
C MET A 1 -14.58 -33.85 36.86
N ARG A 2 -14.73 -34.76 37.81
CA ARG A 2 -13.65 -35.75 38.13
C ARG A 2 -13.33 -36.74 37.00
N ASN A 3 -14.28 -37.09 36.16
CA ASN A 3 -14.10 -38.01 35.03
C ASN A 3 -13.28 -37.40 33.90
N LEU A 4 -13.47 -36.13 33.56
CA LEU A 4 -12.74 -35.41 32.52
C LEU A 4 -11.22 -35.37 32.78
N VAL A 5 -10.82 -35.14 34.05
CA VAL A 5 -9.39 -35.11 34.44
C VAL A 5 -8.77 -36.51 34.36
N GLN A 6 -9.53 -37.54 34.71
CA GLN A 6 -9.07 -38.93 34.60
C GLN A 6 -8.93 -39.37 33.14
N ASP A 7 -9.90 -39.03 32.30
CA ASP A 7 -9.87 -39.32 30.85
C ASP A 7 -8.72 -38.60 30.16
N LEU A 8 -8.46 -37.35 30.50
CA LEU A 8 -7.32 -36.58 29.97
C LEU A 8 -5.97 -37.21 30.35
N ARG A 9 -5.86 -37.63 31.62
CA ARG A 9 -4.66 -38.31 32.13
C ARG A 9 -4.43 -39.67 31.45
N TYR A 10 -5.50 -40.41 31.19
CA TYR A 10 -5.45 -41.68 30.47
C TYR A 10 -5.06 -41.47 29.01
N ALA A 11 -5.68 -40.50 28.31
CA ALA A 11 -5.33 -40.14 26.93
C ALA A 11 -3.86 -39.74 26.80
N LEU A 12 -3.35 -38.91 27.72
CA LEU A 12 -1.93 -38.52 27.71
C LEU A 12 -0.98 -39.71 27.87
N ARG A 13 -1.32 -40.65 28.75
CA ARG A 13 -0.53 -41.89 28.92
C ARG A 13 -0.55 -42.79 27.69
N MET A 14 -1.67 -42.87 26.98
CA MET A 14 -1.79 -43.65 25.74
C MET A 14 -0.93 -43.02 24.64
N LEU A 15 -0.97 -41.69 24.49
CA LEU A 15 -0.13 -40.97 23.53
C LEU A 15 1.37 -41.15 23.79
N LEU A 16 1.79 -41.16 25.06
CA LEU A 16 3.19 -41.39 25.44
C LEU A 16 3.64 -42.83 25.23
N LYS A 17 2.71 -43.80 25.23
CA LYS A 17 3.03 -45.22 24.98
C LYS A 17 3.22 -45.56 23.51
N SER A 18 2.72 -44.73 22.58
CA SER A 18 2.84 -44.91 21.13
C SER A 18 3.43 -43.69 20.45
N PRO A 19 4.73 -43.40 20.65
CA PRO A 19 5.33 -42.13 20.21
C PRO A 19 5.31 -41.95 18.69
N GLY A 20 5.45 -43.03 17.91
CA GLY A 20 5.38 -42.95 16.44
C GLY A 20 4.00 -42.51 15.93
N LEU A 21 2.93 -43.13 16.44
CA LEU A 21 1.56 -42.76 16.08
C LEU A 21 1.24 -41.32 16.51
N THR A 22 1.67 -40.96 17.71
CA THR A 22 1.45 -39.61 18.25
C THR A 22 2.18 -38.57 17.41
N LEU A 23 3.41 -38.84 17.00
CA LEU A 23 4.18 -37.93 16.14
C LEU A 23 3.48 -37.73 14.79
N VAL A 24 3.02 -38.79 14.13
CA VAL A 24 2.30 -38.70 12.86
C VAL A 24 1.00 -37.91 13.03
N ALA A 25 0.22 -38.20 14.08
CA ALA A 25 -1.03 -37.50 14.33
C ALA A 25 -0.79 -36.00 14.60
N VAL A 26 0.21 -35.63 15.41
CA VAL A 26 0.57 -34.22 15.68
C VAL A 26 1.05 -33.53 14.44
N LEU A 27 1.91 -34.15 13.62
CA LEU A 27 2.38 -33.56 12.37
C LEU A 27 1.24 -33.33 11.37
N THR A 28 0.32 -34.30 11.26
CA THR A 28 -0.84 -34.15 10.36
C THR A 28 -1.76 -33.03 10.80
N LEU A 29 -2.05 -32.95 12.10
CA LEU A 29 -2.86 -31.85 12.66
C LEU A 29 -2.14 -30.49 12.53
N ALA A 30 -0.85 -30.44 12.83
CA ALA A 30 -0.05 -29.21 12.71
C ALA A 30 -0.01 -28.71 11.27
N LEU A 31 0.16 -29.62 10.30
CA LEU A 31 0.14 -29.25 8.87
C LEU A 31 -1.24 -28.76 8.43
N GLY A 32 -2.32 -29.45 8.81
CA GLY A 32 -3.68 -29.08 8.46
C GLY A 32 -4.10 -27.72 9.07
N ILE A 33 -3.84 -27.52 10.35
CA ILE A 33 -4.17 -26.26 11.04
C ILE A 33 -3.24 -25.15 10.55
N GLY A 34 -1.95 -25.43 10.40
CA GLY A 34 -0.95 -24.46 9.96
C GLY A 34 -1.22 -23.92 8.57
N ALA A 35 -1.54 -24.79 7.61
CA ALA A 35 -1.89 -24.39 6.25
C ALA A 35 -3.15 -23.52 6.21
N ASN A 36 -4.22 -23.93 6.90
CA ASN A 36 -5.46 -23.15 6.96
C ASN A 36 -5.24 -21.79 7.65
N THR A 37 -4.46 -21.75 8.73
CA THR A 37 -4.15 -20.51 9.43
C THR A 37 -3.33 -19.57 8.57
N ALA A 38 -2.35 -20.09 7.82
CA ALA A 38 -1.54 -19.29 6.91
C ALA A 38 -2.39 -18.68 5.79
N ILE A 39 -3.25 -19.48 5.15
CA ILE A 39 -4.17 -19.02 4.11
C ILE A 39 -5.13 -17.97 4.69
N PHE A 40 -5.74 -18.24 5.84
CA PHE A 40 -6.66 -17.30 6.47
C PHE A 40 -5.96 -16.00 6.87
N SER A 41 -4.75 -16.08 7.42
CA SER A 41 -3.96 -14.88 7.77
C SER A 41 -3.63 -14.05 6.53
N MET A 42 -3.30 -14.71 5.42
CA MET A 42 -3.07 -14.05 4.13
C MET A 42 -4.34 -13.36 3.63
N VAL A 43 -5.46 -14.08 3.56
CA VAL A 43 -6.76 -13.52 3.15
C VAL A 43 -7.20 -12.37 4.05
N ASN A 44 -7.06 -12.53 5.37
CA ASN A 44 -7.41 -11.49 6.33
C ASN A 44 -6.56 -10.22 6.17
N SER A 45 -5.26 -10.38 5.90
CA SER A 45 -4.38 -9.22 5.69
C SER A 45 -4.64 -8.49 4.36
N LEU A 46 -5.12 -9.23 3.34
CA LEU A 46 -5.34 -8.72 1.99
C LEU A 46 -6.74 -8.14 1.77
N LEU A 47 -7.77 -8.78 2.34
CA LEU A 47 -9.16 -8.48 2.01
C LEU A 47 -9.94 -7.86 3.18
N LEU A 48 -9.55 -8.13 4.42
CA LEU A 48 -10.35 -7.75 5.58
C LEU A 48 -9.74 -6.61 6.41
N ARG A 49 -8.49 -6.22 6.15
CA ARG A 49 -7.93 -5.03 6.81
C ARG A 49 -8.43 -3.79 6.08
N PRO A 50 -9.18 -2.91 6.75
CA PRO A 50 -9.56 -1.64 6.17
C PRO A 50 -8.29 -0.83 5.88
N LEU A 51 -8.31 -0.07 4.78
CA LEU A 51 -7.26 0.90 4.50
C LEU A 51 -7.13 1.85 5.70
N PRO A 52 -5.90 2.18 6.13
CA PRO A 52 -5.66 3.09 7.25
C PRO A 52 -5.85 4.55 6.83
N VAL A 53 -7.01 4.83 6.27
CA VAL A 53 -7.43 6.13 5.75
C VAL A 53 -8.69 6.59 6.48
N ARG A 54 -8.95 7.88 6.41
CA ARG A 54 -10.17 8.43 7.00
C ARG A 54 -11.39 7.92 6.24
N ASP A 55 -12.41 7.45 6.97
CA ASP A 55 -13.69 7.00 6.41
C ASP A 55 -13.54 6.00 5.23
N ALA A 56 -12.72 4.95 5.43
CA ALA A 56 -12.41 3.94 4.40
C ALA A 56 -13.67 3.35 3.72
N GLU A 57 -14.80 3.28 4.44
CA GLU A 57 -16.08 2.79 3.93
C GLU A 57 -16.72 3.73 2.89
N ARG A 58 -16.27 4.98 2.82
CA ARG A 58 -16.76 5.99 1.86
C ARG A 58 -15.88 6.10 0.62
N ILE A 59 -14.73 5.43 0.62
CA ILE A 59 -13.82 5.42 -0.53
C ILE A 59 -14.28 4.33 -1.49
N THR A 60 -14.42 4.70 -2.76
CA THR A 60 -14.76 3.78 -3.83
C THR A 60 -13.84 3.98 -5.03
N GLU A 61 -13.51 2.90 -5.69
CA GLU A 61 -12.77 2.94 -6.94
C GLU A 61 -13.74 3.06 -8.11
N LEU A 62 -13.45 3.99 -9.02
CA LEU A 62 -14.23 4.16 -10.23
C LEU A 62 -13.67 3.24 -11.31
N ALA A 63 -14.54 2.48 -11.94
CA ALA A 63 -14.22 1.66 -13.09
C ALA A 63 -15.33 1.81 -14.15
N PHE A 64 -14.96 1.69 -15.42
CA PHE A 64 -15.93 1.65 -16.49
C PHE A 64 -15.90 0.30 -17.20
N GLN A 65 -17.02 -0.05 -17.83
CA GLN A 65 -17.15 -1.26 -18.64
C GLN A 65 -17.64 -0.90 -20.02
N GLN A 66 -16.86 -1.22 -21.04
CA GLN A 66 -17.36 -1.21 -22.41
C GLN A 66 -18.37 -2.33 -22.59
N LYS A 67 -19.35 -2.14 -23.50
CA LYS A 67 -20.57 -2.98 -23.68
C LYS A 67 -20.39 -4.51 -23.59
N GLN A 68 -19.20 -5.07 -23.73
CA GLN A 68 -18.89 -6.51 -23.61
C GLN A 68 -17.43 -6.75 -23.16
N GLY A 69 -16.75 -5.76 -22.55
CA GLY A 69 -15.37 -5.85 -22.10
C GLY A 69 -15.24 -6.12 -20.59
N PRO A 70 -14.03 -6.40 -20.11
CA PRO A 70 -13.73 -6.42 -18.67
C PRO A 70 -13.92 -5.03 -18.07
N LEU A 71 -14.09 -4.97 -16.74
CA LEU A 71 -14.00 -3.73 -15.98
C LEU A 71 -12.59 -3.15 -16.16
N GLN A 72 -12.51 -1.87 -16.47
CA GLN A 72 -11.27 -1.10 -16.63
C GLN A 72 -11.30 0.06 -15.64
N ALA A 73 -10.25 0.19 -14.87
CA ALA A 73 -10.05 1.30 -13.93
C ALA A 73 -8.99 2.30 -14.43
N GLU A 74 -8.55 2.15 -15.68
CA GLU A 74 -7.58 3.04 -16.31
C GLU A 74 -8.29 4.15 -17.06
N PHE A 75 -8.10 5.37 -16.63
CA PHE A 75 -8.64 6.56 -17.24
C PHE A 75 -7.51 7.39 -17.84
N SER A 76 -7.77 8.01 -18.98
CA SER A 76 -6.87 9.05 -19.49
C SER A 76 -6.96 10.31 -18.61
N VAL A 77 -5.92 11.13 -18.67
CA VAL A 77 -5.89 12.40 -17.90
C VAL A 77 -7.08 13.32 -18.22
N PRO A 78 -7.48 13.53 -19.49
CA PRO A 78 -8.67 14.31 -19.80
C PRO A 78 -9.94 13.71 -19.20
N GLU A 79 -10.12 12.38 -19.26
CA GLU A 79 -11.28 11.72 -18.65
C GLU A 79 -11.31 11.90 -17.13
N PHE A 80 -10.14 11.77 -16.46
CA PHE A 80 -10.04 12.06 -15.03
C PHE A 80 -10.46 13.49 -14.72
N GLN A 81 -10.00 14.48 -15.50
CA GLN A 81 -10.35 15.88 -15.32
C GLN A 81 -11.85 16.13 -15.54
N ASP A 82 -12.44 15.50 -16.55
CA ASP A 82 -13.89 15.61 -16.83
C ASP A 82 -14.70 15.00 -15.67
N ILE A 83 -14.29 13.83 -15.16
CA ILE A 83 -14.91 13.20 -14.00
C ILE A 83 -14.80 14.11 -12.78
N GLN A 84 -13.59 14.61 -12.48
CA GLN A 84 -13.34 15.47 -11.34
C GLN A 84 -14.21 16.77 -11.39
N ASN A 85 -14.31 17.36 -12.56
CA ASN A 85 -15.12 18.59 -12.76
C ASN A 85 -16.63 18.30 -12.71
N GLY A 86 -17.07 17.12 -13.15
CA GLY A 86 -18.48 16.72 -13.18
C GLY A 86 -18.99 16.05 -11.89
N ALA A 87 -18.11 15.63 -11.01
CA ALA A 87 -18.42 14.74 -9.90
C ALA A 87 -19.05 15.41 -8.67
N GLY A 88 -19.05 16.73 -8.59
CA GLY A 88 -19.41 17.50 -7.39
C GLY A 88 -20.80 17.27 -6.79
N ALA A 89 -21.69 16.57 -7.49
CA ALA A 89 -23.00 16.18 -6.97
C ALA A 89 -23.00 14.77 -6.35
N ALA A 90 -22.05 13.92 -6.71
CA ALA A 90 -22.00 12.50 -6.31
C ALA A 90 -20.86 12.17 -5.36
N PHE A 91 -19.74 12.87 -5.48
CA PHE A 91 -18.51 12.62 -4.72
C PHE A 91 -18.05 13.89 -4.02
N GLU A 92 -17.52 13.74 -2.82
CA GLU A 92 -16.92 14.83 -2.06
C GLU A 92 -15.58 15.26 -2.69
N ASP A 93 -14.81 14.30 -3.18
CA ASP A 93 -13.56 14.51 -3.90
C ASP A 93 -13.28 13.34 -4.84
N VAL A 94 -12.55 13.58 -5.93
CA VAL A 94 -12.09 12.56 -6.88
C VAL A 94 -10.59 12.71 -7.05
N SER A 95 -9.85 11.66 -6.72
CA SER A 95 -8.40 11.60 -6.87
C SER A 95 -8.00 10.44 -7.78
N ALA A 96 -6.84 10.57 -8.40
CA ALA A 96 -6.28 9.55 -9.26
C ALA A 96 -4.91 9.08 -8.76
N TYR A 97 -4.60 7.82 -9.04
CA TYR A 97 -3.27 7.24 -8.82
C TYR A 97 -2.94 6.24 -9.93
N GLU A 98 -1.64 6.03 -10.15
CA GLU A 98 -1.11 5.03 -11.08
C GLU A 98 0.17 4.43 -10.48
N ILE A 99 0.23 3.10 -10.41
CA ILE A 99 1.39 2.39 -9.88
C ILE A 99 2.43 2.24 -10.99
N GLN A 100 3.64 2.73 -10.73
CA GLN A 100 4.76 2.62 -11.65
C GLN A 100 6.00 2.05 -10.96
N THR A 101 6.89 1.44 -11.74
CA THR A 101 8.21 1.05 -11.29
C THR A 101 9.24 1.94 -11.94
N GLY A 102 10.14 2.50 -11.14
CA GLY A 102 11.22 3.36 -11.63
C GLY A 102 12.52 3.12 -10.89
N GLY A 103 13.58 3.77 -11.34
CA GLY A 103 14.90 3.72 -10.69
C GLY A 103 15.10 4.92 -9.78
N LEU A 104 15.32 4.72 -8.47
CA LEU A 104 15.74 5.79 -7.57
C LEU A 104 17.24 5.69 -7.28
N THR A 105 17.96 6.78 -7.54
CA THR A 105 19.38 6.87 -7.26
C THR A 105 19.62 7.70 -6.01
N VAL A 106 20.18 7.05 -5.00
CA VAL A 106 20.60 7.66 -3.74
C VAL A 106 22.06 7.34 -3.52
N ASN A 107 22.89 8.34 -3.25
CA ASN A 107 24.34 8.19 -3.03
C ASN A 107 25.02 7.38 -4.16
N GLN A 108 24.74 7.70 -5.42
CA GLN A 108 25.28 7.06 -6.65
C GLN A 108 24.88 5.58 -6.84
N LYS A 109 23.98 5.07 -6.02
CA LYS A 109 23.44 3.72 -6.16
C LYS A 109 21.99 3.81 -6.63
N THR A 110 21.70 3.22 -7.80
CA THR A 110 20.34 3.12 -8.34
C THR A 110 19.73 1.78 -7.94
N GLU A 111 18.49 1.83 -7.51
CA GLU A 111 17.68 0.64 -7.22
C GLU A 111 16.27 0.80 -7.78
N PRO A 112 15.62 -0.30 -8.18
CA PRO A 112 14.23 -0.26 -8.57
C PRO A 112 13.36 0.04 -7.36
N ILE A 113 12.39 0.93 -7.53
CA ILE A 113 11.36 1.24 -6.55
C ILE A 113 9.99 1.24 -7.19
N THR A 114 8.97 0.92 -6.40
CA THR A 114 7.57 1.10 -6.78
C THR A 114 7.11 2.45 -6.27
N VAL A 115 6.55 3.25 -7.15
CA VAL A 115 5.99 4.57 -6.83
C VAL A 115 4.54 4.65 -7.27
N ASP A 116 3.75 5.43 -6.56
CA ASP A 116 2.43 5.85 -7.00
C ASP A 116 2.53 7.25 -7.58
N CYS A 117 2.14 7.40 -8.84
CA CYS A 117 1.89 8.69 -9.48
C CYS A 117 0.51 9.15 -9.04
N VAL A 118 0.42 10.26 -8.30
CA VAL A 118 -0.82 10.67 -7.64
C VAL A 118 -1.27 12.06 -8.06
N SER A 119 -2.60 12.28 -8.11
CA SER A 119 -3.16 13.62 -8.27
C SER A 119 -2.85 14.49 -7.06
N GLY A 120 -2.81 15.81 -7.23
CA GLY A 120 -2.41 16.73 -6.17
C GLY A 120 -3.30 16.72 -4.93
N ASN A 121 -4.56 16.29 -5.06
CA ASN A 121 -5.52 16.16 -3.97
C ASN A 121 -5.55 14.78 -3.32
N PHE A 122 -4.75 13.81 -3.80
CA PHE A 122 -4.80 12.40 -3.40
C PHE A 122 -4.73 12.19 -1.88
N PHE A 123 -3.73 12.77 -1.22
CA PHE A 123 -3.56 12.59 0.24
C PHE A 123 -4.67 13.28 1.04
N GLY A 124 -5.20 14.40 0.53
CA GLY A 124 -6.34 15.08 1.11
C GLY A 124 -7.61 14.24 1.04
N ALA A 125 -7.90 13.68 -0.14
CA ALA A 125 -9.03 12.78 -0.37
C ALA A 125 -8.96 11.53 0.53
N MET A 126 -7.74 10.99 0.74
CA MET A 126 -7.52 9.87 1.65
C MET A 126 -7.52 10.26 3.14
N GLY A 127 -7.55 11.55 3.47
CA GLY A 127 -7.51 12.04 4.85
C GLY A 127 -6.23 11.68 5.60
N VAL A 128 -5.12 11.45 4.88
CA VAL A 128 -3.82 11.06 5.43
C VAL A 128 -3.04 12.29 5.85
N GLN A 129 -2.29 12.19 6.95
CA GLN A 129 -1.36 13.22 7.40
C GLN A 129 0.09 12.77 7.19
N PRO A 130 1.04 13.67 6.90
CA PRO A 130 2.44 13.29 6.76
C PRO A 130 3.06 12.95 8.12
N GLU A 131 3.99 12.02 8.15
CA GLU A 131 4.89 11.78 9.28
C GLU A 131 5.93 12.90 9.39
N LEU A 132 6.41 13.36 8.24
CA LEU A 132 7.43 14.40 8.15
C LEU A 132 7.20 15.26 6.91
N GLY A 133 7.46 16.55 7.01
CA GLY A 133 7.34 17.47 5.88
C GLY A 133 5.90 17.76 5.47
N ARG A 134 5.63 17.72 4.16
CA ARG A 134 4.32 17.99 3.57
C ARG A 134 4.01 17.05 2.40
N PHE A 135 2.76 17.03 2.00
CA PHE A 135 2.32 16.31 0.80
C PHE A 135 2.33 17.19 -0.47
N ILE A 136 2.12 16.52 -1.61
CA ILE A 136 1.88 17.12 -2.91
C ILE A 136 0.59 17.95 -2.81
N THR A 137 0.62 19.15 -3.36
CA THR A 137 -0.54 20.07 -3.39
C THR A 137 -1.26 19.99 -4.72
N PRO A 138 -2.53 20.39 -4.83
CA PRO A 138 -3.27 20.42 -6.09
C PRO A 138 -2.54 21.16 -7.23
N GLY A 139 -1.88 22.28 -6.92
CA GLY A 139 -1.10 23.02 -7.92
C GLY A 139 0.15 22.30 -8.40
N GLU A 140 0.75 21.43 -7.58
CA GLU A 140 1.91 20.61 -7.98
C GLU A 140 1.49 19.37 -8.77
N GLY A 141 0.23 18.93 -8.65
CA GLY A 141 -0.37 17.88 -9.44
C GLY A 141 -0.98 18.35 -10.77
N ASP A 142 -0.90 19.63 -11.08
CA ASP A 142 -1.39 20.18 -12.35
C ASP A 142 -0.48 19.72 -13.51
N PRO A 143 -1.07 19.10 -14.57
CA PRO A 143 -0.34 18.70 -15.77
C PRO A 143 0.48 19.80 -16.43
N ALA A 144 0.05 21.05 -16.31
CA ALA A 144 0.73 22.20 -16.87
C ALA A 144 1.95 22.64 -16.04
N VAL A 145 2.06 22.16 -14.78
CA VAL A 145 3.10 22.58 -13.84
C VAL A 145 3.94 21.36 -13.44
N MET A 146 5.05 21.15 -14.13
CA MET A 146 5.95 20.04 -13.84
C MET A 146 6.81 20.35 -12.61
N VAL A 147 6.34 19.99 -11.41
CA VAL A 147 7.10 20.15 -10.17
C VAL A 147 7.78 18.83 -9.81
N PRO A 148 9.13 18.76 -9.84
CA PRO A 148 9.88 17.54 -9.56
C PRO A 148 9.99 17.30 -8.04
N VAL A 149 8.92 16.85 -7.43
CA VAL A 149 8.85 16.53 -5.99
C VAL A 149 8.49 15.07 -5.75
N MET A 150 8.88 14.57 -4.58
CA MET A 150 8.61 13.20 -4.15
C MET A 150 8.26 13.17 -2.67
N VAL A 151 7.26 12.38 -2.31
CA VAL A 151 6.97 11.98 -0.94
C VAL A 151 7.44 10.53 -0.77
N LEU A 152 8.19 10.22 0.28
CA LEU A 152 8.71 8.88 0.51
C LEU A 152 7.72 8.01 1.28
N GLY A 153 7.71 6.72 0.98
CA GLY A 153 7.10 5.70 1.82
C GLY A 153 7.86 5.57 3.15
N TYR A 154 7.13 5.35 4.25
CA TYR A 154 7.74 5.27 5.59
C TYR A 154 8.79 4.17 5.69
N SER A 155 8.48 2.96 5.23
CA SER A 155 9.39 1.81 5.28
C SER A 155 10.67 2.08 4.47
N TYR A 156 10.52 2.70 3.31
CA TYR A 156 11.65 3.06 2.45
C TYR A 156 12.53 4.13 3.10
N TRP A 157 11.93 5.19 3.67
CA TRP A 157 12.66 6.20 4.42
C TRP A 157 13.46 5.61 5.58
N LYS A 158 12.85 4.69 6.36
CA LYS A 158 13.56 4.00 7.46
C LYS A 158 14.70 3.13 6.95
N ALA A 159 14.48 2.35 5.90
CA ALA A 159 15.46 1.40 5.39
C ALA A 159 16.64 2.06 4.68
N ARG A 160 16.37 3.13 3.90
CA ARG A 160 17.39 3.74 3.02
C ARG A 160 18.00 5.02 3.56
N PHE A 161 17.26 5.76 4.36
CA PHE A 161 17.73 7.01 4.96
C PHE A 161 17.89 6.92 6.47
N GLY A 162 17.75 5.71 7.07
CA GLY A 162 17.90 5.52 8.52
C GLY A 162 16.85 6.24 9.36
N GLY A 163 15.81 6.78 8.74
CA GLY A 163 14.82 7.62 9.40
C GLY A 163 15.35 9.03 9.71
N ASP A 164 16.34 9.51 8.97
CA ASP A 164 16.88 10.87 9.14
C ASP A 164 15.85 11.92 8.74
N PRO A 165 15.45 12.84 9.62
CA PRO A 165 14.52 13.93 9.31
C PRO A 165 15.09 14.94 8.30
N ASN A 166 16.42 15.04 8.18
CA ASN A 166 17.06 15.91 7.19
C ASN A 166 16.92 15.42 5.74
N VAL A 167 16.13 14.36 5.51
CA VAL A 167 15.75 13.92 4.16
C VAL A 167 14.88 14.96 3.43
N ILE A 168 14.13 15.76 4.17
CA ILE A 168 13.29 16.83 3.60
C ILE A 168 14.17 17.90 2.96
N GLY A 169 13.84 18.27 1.71
CA GLY A 169 14.63 19.18 0.88
C GLY A 169 15.80 18.53 0.16
N ARG A 170 16.10 17.26 0.43
CA ARG A 170 17.17 16.52 -0.25
C ARG A 170 16.78 16.21 -1.69
N SER A 171 17.71 16.45 -2.63
CA SER A 171 17.55 16.05 -4.02
C SER A 171 18.03 14.60 -4.22
N VAL A 172 17.21 13.80 -4.90
CA VAL A 172 17.51 12.43 -5.34
C VAL A 172 17.21 12.32 -6.83
N LEU A 173 17.71 11.29 -7.52
CA LEU A 173 17.42 11.11 -8.95
C LEU A 173 16.37 10.01 -9.12
N TYR A 174 15.21 10.35 -9.64
CA TYR A 174 14.20 9.38 -10.07
C TYR A 174 14.23 9.28 -11.59
N ASN A 175 14.46 8.07 -12.11
CA ASN A 175 14.69 7.82 -13.55
C ASN A 175 15.71 8.77 -14.17
N GLY A 176 16.80 9.08 -13.43
CA GLY A 176 17.86 9.98 -13.87
C GLY A 176 17.54 11.48 -13.78
N ARG A 177 16.33 11.86 -13.33
CA ARG A 177 15.93 13.27 -13.16
C ARG A 177 15.96 13.68 -11.69
N PRO A 178 16.44 14.87 -11.35
CA PRO A 178 16.45 15.34 -9.97
C PRO A 178 15.01 15.59 -9.49
N VAL A 179 14.66 15.02 -8.33
CA VAL A 179 13.41 15.28 -7.61
C VAL A 179 13.73 15.66 -6.18
N THR A 180 12.95 16.56 -5.60
CA THR A 180 13.14 17.01 -4.22
C THR A 180 12.22 16.23 -3.30
N VAL A 181 12.75 15.63 -2.24
CA VAL A 181 11.95 14.99 -1.20
C VAL A 181 11.27 16.05 -0.36
N ILE A 182 9.93 16.07 -0.34
CA ILE A 182 9.13 17.08 0.37
C ILE A 182 8.39 16.54 1.60
N GLY A 183 8.25 15.21 1.71
CA GLY A 183 7.54 14.60 2.81
C GLY A 183 7.80 13.11 2.93
N VAL A 184 7.29 12.55 4.01
CA VAL A 184 7.25 11.12 4.29
C VAL A 184 5.84 10.77 4.74
N VAL A 185 5.26 9.70 4.21
CA VAL A 185 3.95 9.23 4.68
C VAL A 185 4.07 8.61 6.08
N ARG A 186 2.95 8.59 6.80
CA ARG A 186 2.90 7.95 8.14
C ARG A 186 3.10 6.43 8.02
N LYS A 187 3.54 5.83 9.13
CA LYS A 187 3.94 4.42 9.22
C LYS A 187 2.89 3.41 8.77
N ASP A 188 1.64 3.69 9.00
CA ASP A 188 0.51 2.79 8.71
C ASP A 188 -0.09 2.98 7.32
N PHE A 189 0.36 3.97 6.55
CA PHE A 189 -0.09 4.19 5.18
C PHE A 189 0.89 3.55 4.18
N HIS A 190 0.41 2.56 3.42
CA HIS A 190 1.19 1.79 2.45
C HIS A 190 0.81 2.06 0.98
N GLY A 191 -0.07 3.02 0.76
CA GLY A 191 -0.63 3.31 -0.56
C GLY A 191 -2.09 2.87 -0.70
N PRO A 192 -2.68 3.03 -1.89
CA PRO A 192 -4.07 2.65 -2.15
C PRO A 192 -4.27 1.12 -2.11
N PHE A 193 -3.20 0.35 -2.36
CA PHE A 193 -3.20 -1.11 -2.23
C PHE A 193 -2.39 -1.54 -1.01
N SER A 194 -3.05 -2.12 -0.02
CA SER A 194 -2.41 -2.66 1.18
C SER A 194 -1.39 -3.78 0.91
N LEU A 195 -1.40 -4.35 -0.29
CA LEU A 195 -0.50 -5.42 -0.75
C LEU A 195 0.88 -4.94 -1.18
N LEU A 196 0.98 -3.70 -1.62
CA LEU A 196 2.21 -3.13 -2.16
C LEU A 196 2.66 -2.03 -1.20
N ASP A 197 3.82 -2.19 -0.60
CA ASP A 197 4.44 -1.13 0.19
C ASP A 197 5.03 -0.09 -0.77
N THR A 198 4.25 0.95 -1.07
CA THR A 198 4.65 2.02 -1.97
C THR A 198 5.84 2.77 -1.40
N GLN A 199 6.93 2.80 -2.16
CA GLN A 199 8.20 3.34 -1.70
C GLN A 199 8.33 4.85 -1.93
N GLY A 200 7.51 5.40 -2.83
CA GLY A 200 7.46 6.83 -3.10
C GLY A 200 6.18 7.26 -3.81
N TYR A 201 5.88 8.55 -3.73
CA TYR A 201 4.73 9.17 -4.39
C TYR A 201 5.22 10.38 -5.16
N VAL A 202 4.80 10.51 -6.40
CA VAL A 202 5.19 11.61 -7.29
C VAL A 202 3.93 12.20 -7.95
N PRO A 203 3.94 13.48 -8.38
CA PRO A 203 2.80 14.04 -9.10
C PRO A 203 2.49 13.26 -10.38
N LEU A 204 1.21 13.00 -10.64
CA LEU A 204 0.69 12.13 -11.70
C LEU A 204 1.27 12.43 -13.10
N LEU A 205 1.61 13.67 -13.39
CA LEU A 205 2.00 14.11 -14.73
C LEU A 205 3.39 14.71 -14.83
N SER A 206 4.11 14.84 -13.73
CA SER A 206 5.46 15.41 -13.75
C SER A 206 6.50 14.47 -14.38
N LEU A 207 6.18 13.17 -14.58
CA LEU A 207 7.15 12.15 -14.97
C LEU A 207 6.66 11.19 -16.08
N ILE A 208 5.41 11.30 -16.55
CA ILE A 208 4.84 10.39 -17.57
C ILE A 208 5.29 10.77 -18.99
N HIS A 209 5.69 11.98 -19.26
CA HIS A 209 6.19 12.40 -20.57
C HIS A 209 7.72 12.31 -20.65
N ILE A 210 8.22 11.08 -20.58
CA ILE A 210 9.62 10.77 -20.87
C ILE A 210 9.68 9.72 -21.96
#